data_54fe98958598ac1baeea06dc5caf455d
#
_entry.id   54fe98958598ac1baeea06dc5caf455d
#
_cell.length_a   1.000
_cell.length_b   1.000
_cell.length_c   1.000
_cell.angle_alpha   90.00
_cell.angle_beta   90.00
_cell.angle_gamma   90.00
#
_symmetry.space_group_name_H-M   'P 1'
#
loop_
_entity.id
_entity.type
_entity.pdbx_description
1 polymer ?
#
loop_
_entity_poly.entity_id
_entity_poly.type
_entity_poly.pdbx_seq_one_letter_code
_entity_poly.pdbx_strand_id
1 'polypeptide(L)'
;LKEAGISFQMAYASYLKRAVKTLNCVLDRMNADWIPVFKSWRLNEKHYGALQGLNKSETAARYGNEQVHIWRRSYDVAPMPVKDSDPESPINDVRYSHVPLCDLPRTESLKDAIMRVIPYWECEIFPRLTVVDNILVVAHGNSLRGIVKYLKGISDTDIANLNIPTA
;
A
#
# COMPACT_ATOMS: atom_id res chain seq x y z
N LEU A 1 -2.42 21.05 -2.83
CA LEU A 1 -1.51 21.11 -1.68
C LEU A 1 -0.80 22.46 -1.63
N LYS A 2 -0.08 22.84 -2.70
CA LYS A 2 0.65 24.13 -2.78
C LYS A 2 -0.29 25.33 -2.57
N GLU A 3 -1.44 25.35 -3.24
CA GLU A 3 -2.44 26.40 -3.10
C GLU A 3 -3.07 26.47 -1.69
N ALA A 4 -3.09 25.33 -1.00
CA ALA A 4 -3.55 25.26 0.39
C ALA A 4 -2.45 25.63 1.42
N GLY A 5 -1.27 26.05 0.98
CA GLY A 5 -0.15 26.41 1.85
C GLY A 5 0.46 25.24 2.64
N ILE A 6 0.19 23.99 2.23
CA ILE A 6 0.73 22.80 2.90
C ILE A 6 2.15 22.54 2.39
N SER A 7 3.11 22.46 3.32
CA SER A 7 4.49 22.04 3.06
C SER A 7 4.79 20.72 3.78
N PHE A 8 5.76 19.97 3.29
CA PHE A 8 6.22 18.72 3.89
C PHE A 8 7.70 18.80 4.21
N GLN A 9 8.11 18.21 5.34
CA GLN A 9 9.50 18.15 5.76
C GLN A 9 10.14 16.78 5.48
N MET A 10 9.33 15.75 5.24
CA MET A 10 9.79 14.44 4.79
C MET A 10 8.66 13.69 4.08
N ALA A 11 9.02 12.64 3.34
CA ALA A 11 8.07 11.81 2.61
C ALA A 11 8.36 10.32 2.76
N TYR A 12 7.29 9.53 2.72
CA TYR A 12 7.32 8.07 2.69
C TYR A 12 6.62 7.54 1.46
N ALA A 13 7.18 6.51 0.82
CA ALA A 13 6.56 5.85 -0.32
C ALA A 13 6.69 4.34 -0.27
N SER A 14 5.82 3.66 -1.01
CA SER A 14 5.99 2.24 -1.29
C SER A 14 7.13 1.98 -2.29
N TYR A 15 7.53 0.71 -2.46
CA TYR A 15 8.50 0.31 -3.50
C TYR A 15 7.90 0.29 -4.91
N LEU A 16 6.57 0.32 -5.03
CA LEU A 16 5.92 0.17 -6.33
C LEU A 16 6.12 1.44 -7.19
N LYS A 17 6.51 1.22 -8.44
CA LYS A 17 6.86 2.26 -9.41
C LYS A 17 5.84 3.40 -9.50
N ARG A 18 4.53 3.08 -9.46
CA ARG A 18 3.47 4.08 -9.55
C ARG A 18 3.47 5.06 -8.36
N ALA A 19 3.69 4.57 -7.14
CA ALA A 19 3.77 5.43 -5.96
C ALA A 19 5.04 6.30 -5.98
N VAL A 20 6.18 5.72 -6.34
CA VAL A 20 7.44 6.47 -6.49
C VAL A 20 7.30 7.58 -7.53
N LYS A 21 6.68 7.28 -8.69
CA LYS A 21 6.45 8.31 -9.72
C LYS A 21 5.49 9.40 -9.24
N THR A 22 4.39 9.03 -8.56
CA THR A 22 3.46 10.01 -7.98
C THR A 22 4.18 10.89 -6.97
N LEU A 23 4.98 10.30 -6.06
CA LEU A 23 5.77 11.08 -5.11
C LEU A 23 6.68 12.07 -5.81
N ASN A 24 7.46 11.63 -6.81
CA ASN A 24 8.39 12.52 -7.52
C ASN A 24 7.66 13.68 -8.22
N CYS A 25 6.50 13.41 -8.85
CA CYS A 25 5.67 14.46 -9.43
C CYS A 25 5.15 15.46 -8.40
N VAL A 26 4.78 14.99 -7.20
CA VAL A 26 4.32 15.88 -6.12
C VAL A 26 5.47 16.75 -5.61
N LEU A 27 6.64 16.16 -5.36
CA LEU A 27 7.81 16.88 -4.87
C LEU A 27 8.28 17.95 -5.86
N ASP A 28 8.39 17.60 -7.14
CA ASP A 28 8.73 18.53 -8.21
C ASP A 28 7.75 19.73 -8.26
N ARG A 29 6.44 19.44 -8.26
CA ARG A 29 5.40 20.49 -8.28
C ARG A 29 5.41 21.40 -7.04
N MET A 30 5.88 20.88 -5.93
CA MET A 30 5.98 21.61 -4.66
C MET A 30 7.33 22.30 -4.46
N ASN A 31 8.30 22.11 -5.34
CA ASN A 31 9.71 22.50 -5.17
C ASN A 31 10.29 21.91 -3.85
N ALA A 32 9.97 20.65 -3.56
CA ALA A 32 10.31 19.97 -2.33
C ALA A 32 11.20 18.73 -2.56
N ASP A 33 11.91 18.65 -3.70
CA ASP A 33 12.78 17.53 -4.05
C ASP A 33 13.92 17.29 -3.06
N TRP A 34 14.24 18.30 -2.27
CA TRP A 34 15.31 18.30 -1.29
C TRP A 34 14.94 17.59 0.03
N ILE A 35 13.65 17.31 0.30
CA ILE A 35 13.24 16.66 1.55
C ILE A 35 13.67 15.19 1.59
N PRO A 36 13.93 14.63 2.80
CA PRO A 36 14.21 13.21 2.95
C PRO A 36 13.05 12.34 2.46
N VAL A 37 13.37 11.31 1.67
CA VAL A 37 12.41 10.32 1.16
C VAL A 37 12.77 8.93 1.66
N PHE A 38 11.84 8.29 2.36
CA PHE A 38 11.97 6.94 2.86
C PHE A 38 11.03 6.00 2.08
N LYS A 39 11.56 4.87 1.64
CA LYS A 39 10.76 3.87 0.92
C LYS A 39 10.66 2.60 1.74
N SER A 40 9.47 1.98 1.75
CA SER A 40 9.26 0.71 2.42
C SER A 40 8.28 -0.17 1.64
N TRP A 41 8.61 -1.46 1.51
CA TRP A 41 7.69 -2.46 0.97
C TRP A 41 6.42 -2.61 1.84
N ARG A 42 6.52 -2.28 3.12
CA ARG A 42 5.38 -2.31 4.04
C ARG A 42 4.26 -1.33 3.65
N LEU A 43 4.56 -0.32 2.83
CA LEU A 43 3.57 0.59 2.25
C LEU A 43 3.04 0.13 0.88
N ASN A 44 3.49 -1.03 0.34
CA ASN A 44 3.00 -1.55 -0.93
C ASN A 44 1.48 -1.79 -0.90
N GLU A 45 0.88 -1.81 -2.09
CA GLU A 45 -0.48 -2.34 -2.25
C GLU A 45 -0.54 -3.79 -1.75
N LYS A 46 -1.70 -4.23 -1.27
CA LYS A 46 -1.86 -5.63 -0.86
C LYS A 46 -1.52 -6.55 -2.02
N HIS A 47 -0.89 -7.66 -1.71
CA HIS A 47 -0.52 -8.65 -2.72
C HIS A 47 -1.72 -9.49 -3.12
N TYR A 48 -2.10 -9.44 -4.40
CA TYR A 48 -3.27 -10.15 -4.91
C TYR A 48 -3.02 -11.62 -5.25
N GLY A 49 -1.94 -12.22 -4.74
CA GLY A 49 -1.62 -13.64 -4.94
C GLY A 49 -1.51 -14.01 -6.41
N ALA A 50 -2.10 -15.13 -6.78
CA ALA A 50 -2.14 -15.63 -8.17
C ALA A 50 -2.92 -14.72 -9.14
N LEU A 51 -3.56 -13.67 -8.66
CA LEU A 51 -4.25 -12.68 -9.50
C LEU A 51 -3.36 -11.48 -9.85
N GLN A 52 -2.13 -11.45 -9.33
CA GLN A 52 -1.17 -10.40 -9.62
C GLN A 52 -0.87 -10.35 -11.14
N GLY A 53 -0.83 -9.16 -11.72
CA GLY A 53 -0.61 -8.99 -13.16
C GLY A 53 -1.82 -9.21 -14.05
N LEU A 54 -2.87 -9.89 -13.58
CA LEU A 54 -4.09 -10.11 -14.36
C LEU A 54 -4.96 -8.86 -14.41
N ASN A 55 -5.57 -8.59 -15.57
CA ASN A 55 -6.54 -7.52 -15.64
C ASN A 55 -7.89 -7.93 -14.98
N LYS A 56 -8.66 -6.90 -14.59
CA LYS A 56 -9.91 -7.11 -13.85
C LYS A 56 -10.96 -7.91 -14.65
N SER A 57 -11.05 -7.69 -15.95
CA SER A 57 -12.04 -8.36 -16.81
C SER A 57 -11.70 -9.85 -17.02
N GLU A 58 -10.45 -10.20 -17.23
CA GLU A 58 -9.99 -11.58 -17.35
C GLU A 58 -10.20 -12.36 -16.04
N THR A 59 -9.88 -11.72 -14.92
CA THR A 59 -10.10 -12.31 -13.61
C THR A 59 -11.59 -12.56 -13.35
N ALA A 60 -12.46 -11.59 -13.71
CA ALA A 60 -13.91 -11.73 -13.57
C ALA A 60 -14.49 -12.82 -14.51
N ALA A 61 -13.97 -12.94 -15.74
CA ALA A 61 -14.37 -14.00 -16.66
C ALA A 61 -14.02 -15.39 -16.13
N ARG A 62 -12.89 -15.51 -15.42
CA ARG A 62 -12.38 -16.80 -14.90
C ARG A 62 -13.03 -17.21 -13.57
N TYR A 63 -13.27 -16.28 -12.67
CA TYR A 63 -13.68 -16.57 -11.29
C TYR A 63 -15.07 -16.02 -10.92
N GLY A 64 -15.71 -15.30 -11.82
CA GLY A 64 -16.97 -14.61 -11.56
C GLY A 64 -16.78 -13.26 -10.87
N ASN A 65 -17.71 -12.34 -11.15
CA ASN A 65 -17.66 -10.98 -10.61
C ASN A 65 -17.77 -10.94 -9.08
N GLU A 66 -18.60 -11.80 -8.51
CA GLU A 66 -18.84 -11.86 -7.07
C GLU A 66 -17.56 -12.25 -6.32
N GLN A 67 -16.91 -13.34 -6.75
CA GLN A 67 -15.68 -13.80 -6.12
C GLN A 67 -14.55 -12.76 -6.23
N VAL A 68 -14.42 -12.10 -7.39
CA VAL A 68 -13.44 -11.02 -7.58
C VAL A 68 -13.77 -9.83 -6.67
N HIS A 69 -15.05 -9.51 -6.50
CA HIS A 69 -15.47 -8.47 -5.58
C HIS A 69 -15.09 -8.79 -4.12
N ILE A 70 -15.35 -10.02 -3.67
CA ILE A 70 -14.95 -10.51 -2.34
C ILE A 70 -13.45 -10.34 -2.14
N TRP A 71 -12.61 -10.86 -3.03
CA TRP A 71 -11.15 -10.73 -2.92
C TRP A 71 -10.64 -9.30 -2.90
N ARG A 72 -11.34 -8.38 -3.54
CA ARG A 72 -10.92 -6.97 -3.61
C ARG A 72 -11.43 -6.11 -2.47
N ARG A 73 -12.53 -6.47 -1.84
CA ARG A 73 -13.27 -5.62 -0.89
C ARG A 73 -13.40 -6.18 0.51
N SER A 74 -13.39 -7.51 0.69
CA SER A 74 -13.49 -8.10 2.03
C SER A 74 -12.27 -7.73 2.89
N TYR A 75 -12.51 -7.76 4.19
CA TYR A 75 -11.48 -7.47 5.18
C TYR A 75 -10.46 -8.60 5.31
N ASP A 76 -10.92 -9.85 5.41
CA ASP A 76 -10.13 -11.02 5.82
C ASP A 76 -10.00 -12.12 4.75
N VAL A 77 -10.60 -11.96 3.57
CA VAL A 77 -10.50 -12.96 2.49
C VAL A 77 -9.38 -12.59 1.54
N ALA A 78 -8.33 -13.41 1.51
CA ALA A 78 -7.23 -13.29 0.56
C ALA A 78 -7.50 -14.09 -0.73
N PRO A 79 -6.99 -13.67 -1.89
CA PRO A 79 -6.93 -14.50 -3.08
C PRO A 79 -6.00 -15.72 -2.89
N MET A 80 -6.01 -16.63 -3.85
CA MET A 80 -5.07 -17.76 -3.85
C MET A 80 -3.62 -17.28 -3.86
N PRO A 81 -2.70 -17.91 -3.09
CA PRO A 81 -1.29 -17.52 -3.06
C PRO A 81 -0.63 -17.73 -4.43
N VAL A 82 0.29 -16.83 -4.77
CA VAL A 82 1.18 -17.01 -5.91
C VAL A 82 2.19 -18.11 -5.62
N LYS A 83 2.55 -18.90 -6.64
CA LYS A 83 3.60 -19.93 -6.51
C LYS A 83 4.98 -19.29 -6.46
N ASP A 84 5.92 -19.91 -5.76
CA ASP A 84 7.29 -19.42 -5.65
C ASP A 84 8.01 -19.34 -7.01
N SER A 85 7.65 -20.23 -7.95
CA SER A 85 8.19 -20.25 -9.30
C SER A 85 7.56 -19.20 -10.24
N ASP A 86 6.56 -18.47 -9.79
CA ASP A 86 5.89 -17.47 -10.61
C ASP A 86 6.76 -16.19 -10.71
N PRO A 87 6.94 -15.61 -11.91
CA PRO A 87 7.68 -14.36 -12.08
C PRO A 87 7.12 -13.18 -11.25
N GLU A 88 5.82 -13.18 -10.97
CA GLU A 88 5.17 -12.16 -10.13
C GLU A 88 5.33 -12.42 -8.62
N SER A 89 5.98 -13.53 -8.24
CA SER A 89 6.26 -13.81 -6.83
C SER A 89 7.27 -12.82 -6.25
N PRO A 90 7.00 -12.19 -5.11
CA PRO A 90 7.92 -11.26 -4.47
C PRO A 90 9.30 -11.84 -4.16
N ILE A 91 9.41 -13.16 -3.97
CA ILE A 91 10.68 -13.82 -3.68
C ILE A 91 11.67 -13.78 -4.84
N ASN A 92 11.16 -13.62 -6.08
CA ASN A 92 11.97 -13.53 -7.30
C ASN A 92 12.30 -12.07 -7.69
N ASP A 93 11.83 -11.11 -6.92
CA ASP A 93 11.97 -9.69 -7.24
C ASP A 93 13.15 -9.07 -6.46
N VAL A 94 14.14 -8.57 -7.17
CA VAL A 94 15.35 -7.95 -6.61
C VAL A 94 15.04 -6.80 -5.62
N ARG A 95 13.90 -6.14 -5.75
CA ARG A 95 13.47 -5.08 -4.83
C ARG A 95 13.34 -5.55 -3.39
N TYR A 96 13.14 -6.86 -3.18
CA TYR A 96 12.92 -7.46 -1.86
C TYR A 96 14.09 -8.35 -1.40
N SER A 97 15.24 -8.33 -2.09
CA SER A 97 16.39 -9.19 -1.78
C SER A 97 16.93 -9.05 -0.33
N HIS A 98 16.63 -7.92 0.31
CA HIS A 98 17.02 -7.64 1.71
C HIS A 98 15.89 -7.93 2.71
N VAL A 99 14.72 -8.39 2.25
CA VAL A 99 13.59 -8.73 3.11
C VAL A 99 13.61 -10.23 3.42
N PRO A 100 13.46 -10.64 4.69
CA PRO A 100 13.35 -12.06 5.03
C PRO A 100 12.22 -12.72 4.25
N LEU A 101 12.44 -13.92 3.72
CA LEU A 101 11.45 -14.64 2.90
C LEU A 101 10.14 -14.91 3.64
N CYS A 102 10.20 -15.07 4.97
CA CYS A 102 9.01 -15.26 5.82
C CYS A 102 8.12 -14.01 5.88
N ASP A 103 8.67 -12.81 5.62
CA ASP A 103 7.94 -11.55 5.65
C ASP A 103 7.33 -11.20 4.29
N LEU A 104 7.74 -11.89 3.22
CA LEU A 104 7.23 -11.61 1.87
C LEU A 104 5.87 -12.27 1.64
N PRO A 105 4.82 -11.48 1.36
CA PRO A 105 3.49 -12.03 1.18
C PRO A 105 3.36 -12.76 -0.15
N ARG A 106 2.84 -13.99 -0.13
CA ARG A 106 2.40 -14.70 -1.33
C ARG A 106 0.97 -14.36 -1.74
N THR A 107 0.20 -13.86 -0.81
CA THR A 107 -1.14 -13.29 -0.98
C THR A 107 -1.48 -12.50 0.27
N GLU A 108 -2.42 -11.56 0.16
CA GLU A 108 -2.90 -10.78 1.30
C GLU A 108 -4.39 -10.51 1.20
N SER A 109 -5.08 -10.62 2.32
CA SER A 109 -6.33 -9.91 2.60
C SER A 109 -6.04 -8.44 2.97
N LEU A 110 -7.06 -7.63 3.19
CA LEU A 110 -6.87 -6.29 3.75
C LEU A 110 -6.29 -6.36 5.18
N LYS A 111 -6.74 -7.32 5.98
CA LYS A 111 -6.25 -7.58 7.33
C LYS A 111 -4.74 -7.86 7.33
N ASP A 112 -4.26 -8.73 6.43
CA ASP A 112 -2.84 -9.04 6.33
C ASP A 112 -2.00 -7.81 5.94
N ALA A 113 -2.49 -7.01 4.99
CA ALA A 113 -1.83 -5.75 4.63
C ALA A 113 -1.76 -4.78 5.82
N ILE A 114 -2.82 -4.68 6.62
CA ILE A 114 -2.86 -3.87 7.84
C ILE A 114 -1.83 -4.36 8.86
N MET A 115 -1.69 -5.68 9.04
CA MET A 115 -0.72 -6.25 9.99
C MET A 115 0.74 -5.88 9.69
N ARG A 116 1.10 -5.54 8.44
CA ARG A 116 2.44 -5.04 8.12
C ARG A 116 2.56 -3.52 8.04
N VAL A 117 1.45 -2.85 7.71
CA VAL A 117 1.43 -1.38 7.56
C VAL A 117 1.43 -0.68 8.91
N ILE A 118 0.60 -1.16 9.87
CA ILE A 118 0.42 -0.46 11.14
C ILE A 118 1.67 -0.48 12.01
N PRO A 119 2.38 -1.60 12.21
CA PRO A 119 3.65 -1.57 12.94
C PRO A 119 4.69 -0.62 12.29
N TYR A 120 4.72 -0.54 10.96
CA TYR A 120 5.60 0.41 10.26
C TYR A 120 5.17 1.87 10.49
N TRP A 121 3.86 2.13 10.49
CA TRP A 121 3.32 3.44 10.86
C TRP A 121 3.71 3.83 12.27
N GLU A 122 3.49 2.96 13.24
CA GLU A 122 3.73 3.23 14.67
C GLU A 122 5.22 3.40 15.01
N CYS A 123 6.08 2.57 14.39
CA CYS A 123 7.50 2.57 14.72
C CYS A 123 8.34 3.56 13.91
N GLU A 124 7.94 3.85 12.67
CA GLU A 124 8.78 4.63 11.74
C GLU A 124 8.18 5.99 11.36
N ILE A 125 6.87 6.04 11.08
CA ILE A 125 6.25 7.26 10.54
C ILE A 125 5.73 8.14 11.66
N PHE A 126 4.89 7.60 12.53
CA PHE A 126 4.23 8.36 13.59
C PHE A 126 5.21 9.07 14.54
N PRO A 127 6.33 8.45 15.00
CA PRO A 127 7.28 9.14 15.87
C PRO A 127 7.93 10.36 15.21
N ARG A 128 8.02 10.40 13.87
CA ARG A 128 8.59 11.57 13.18
C ARG A 128 7.72 12.82 13.27
N LEU A 129 6.41 12.66 13.51
CA LEU A 129 5.49 13.78 13.73
C LEU A 129 5.77 14.53 15.04
N THR A 130 6.64 14.02 15.90
CA THR A 130 7.11 14.78 17.08
C THR A 130 8.17 15.84 16.75
N VAL A 131 8.80 15.70 15.58
CA VAL A 131 9.92 16.57 15.14
C VAL A 131 9.63 17.33 13.85
N VAL A 132 8.55 17.00 13.15
CA VAL A 132 8.11 17.69 11.93
C VAL A 132 6.60 17.87 11.93
N ASP A 133 6.12 18.94 11.32
CA ASP A 133 4.68 19.26 11.30
C ASP A 133 3.91 18.41 10.31
N ASN A 134 4.50 18.13 9.13
CA ASN A 134 3.81 17.43 8.05
C ASN A 134 4.69 16.38 7.38
N ILE A 135 4.13 15.19 7.22
CA ILE A 135 4.73 14.07 6.51
C ILE A 135 3.85 13.71 5.32
N LEU A 136 4.45 13.57 4.13
CA LEU A 136 3.77 13.07 2.94
C LEU A 136 3.90 11.54 2.87
N VAL A 137 2.78 10.82 2.84
CA VAL A 137 2.76 9.37 2.63
C VAL A 137 2.10 9.05 1.30
N VAL A 138 2.87 8.54 0.34
CA VAL A 138 2.38 8.13 -0.98
C VAL A 138 2.38 6.62 -1.09
N ALA A 139 1.20 6.03 -1.04
CA ALA A 139 1.02 4.59 -0.98
C ALA A 139 -0.15 4.15 -1.89
N HIS A 140 -0.95 3.19 -1.46
CA HIS A 140 -1.99 2.58 -2.30
C HIS A 140 -3.31 2.48 -1.56
N GLY A 141 -4.38 2.20 -2.31
CA GLY A 141 -5.74 2.16 -1.77
C GLY A 141 -5.87 1.28 -0.51
N ASN A 142 -5.34 0.06 -0.52
CA ASN A 142 -5.50 -0.83 0.63
C ASN A 142 -4.52 -0.48 1.78
N SER A 143 -3.27 -0.10 1.51
CA SER A 143 -2.36 0.33 2.56
C SER A 143 -2.83 1.62 3.25
N LEU A 144 -3.32 2.60 2.48
CA LEU A 144 -3.88 3.83 3.04
C LEU A 144 -5.19 3.58 3.80
N ARG A 145 -6.06 2.66 3.30
CA ARG A 145 -7.26 2.23 4.03
C ARG A 145 -6.92 1.66 5.40
N GLY A 146 -5.83 0.89 5.49
CA GLY A 146 -5.34 0.37 6.76
C GLY A 146 -4.96 1.47 7.74
N ILE A 147 -4.19 2.47 7.29
CA ILE A 147 -3.80 3.60 8.12
C ILE A 147 -5.03 4.41 8.56
N VAL A 148 -5.95 4.71 7.64
CA VAL A 148 -7.17 5.47 7.96
C VAL A 148 -8.08 4.70 8.91
N LYS A 149 -8.22 3.36 8.72
CA LYS A 149 -8.95 2.49 9.64
C LYS A 149 -8.40 2.60 11.06
N TYR A 150 -7.09 2.48 11.21
CA TYR A 150 -6.40 2.58 12.48
C TYR A 150 -6.62 3.94 13.15
N LEU A 151 -6.36 5.03 12.42
CA LEU A 151 -6.45 6.40 12.95
C LEU A 151 -7.87 6.82 13.32
N LYS A 152 -8.89 6.29 12.62
CA LYS A 152 -10.30 6.65 12.84
C LYS A 152 -11.09 5.61 13.64
N GLY A 153 -10.47 4.51 14.06
CA GLY A 153 -11.16 3.43 14.78
C GLY A 153 -12.29 2.78 13.98
N ILE A 154 -12.16 2.68 12.64
CA ILE A 154 -13.20 2.12 11.77
C ILE A 154 -13.32 0.62 12.01
N SER A 155 -14.53 0.08 12.11
CA SER A 155 -14.77 -1.34 12.32
C SER A 155 -14.32 -2.21 11.12
N ASP A 156 -14.20 -3.52 11.34
CA ASP A 156 -13.85 -4.47 10.27
C ASP A 156 -14.97 -4.59 9.22
N THR A 157 -16.21 -4.36 9.61
CA THR A 157 -17.37 -4.36 8.72
C THR A 157 -17.45 -3.08 7.88
N ASP A 158 -17.16 -1.93 8.47
CA ASP A 158 -17.33 -0.63 7.81
C ASP A 158 -16.18 -0.29 6.87
N ILE A 159 -15.01 -0.91 7.07
CA ILE A 159 -13.83 -0.65 6.22
C ILE A 159 -14.06 -1.01 4.75
N ALA A 160 -14.98 -1.96 4.46
CA ALA A 160 -15.32 -2.34 3.10
C ALA A 160 -15.91 -1.16 2.30
N ASN A 161 -16.59 -0.25 2.98
CA ASN A 161 -17.26 0.91 2.40
C ASN A 161 -16.33 2.14 2.26
N LEU A 162 -15.18 2.13 2.95
CA LEU A 162 -14.23 3.24 2.84
C LEU A 162 -13.61 3.30 1.45
N ASN A 163 -13.83 4.38 0.74
CA ASN A 163 -13.17 4.67 -0.52
C ASN A 163 -12.05 5.70 -0.31
N ILE A 164 -10.84 5.38 -0.77
CA ILE A 164 -9.73 6.32 -0.85
C ILE A 164 -9.71 6.84 -2.29
N PRO A 165 -10.00 8.12 -2.52
CA PRO A 165 -9.92 8.67 -3.86
C PRO A 165 -8.49 8.60 -4.39
N THR A 166 -8.35 8.37 -5.68
CA THR A 166 -7.07 8.50 -6.38
C THR A 166 -6.78 9.99 -6.60
N ALA A 167 -5.54 10.37 -6.36
CA ALA A 167 -5.09 11.72 -6.63
C ALA A 167 -4.96 11.97 -8.14
#